data_bfd5cafef742b25c2397e000baea64da
#
_entry.id   bfd5cafef742b25c2397e000baea64da
#
_cell.length_a   1.000
_cell.length_b   1.000
_cell.length_c   1.000
_cell.angle_alpha   90.00
_cell.angle_beta   90.00
_cell.angle_gamma   90.00
#
_symmetry.space_group_name_H-M   'P 1'
#
loop_
_entity.id
_entity.type
_entity.pdbx_description
1 polymer ?
#
loop_
_entity_poly.entity_id
_entity_poly.type
_entity_poly.pdbx_seq_one_letter_code
_entity_poly.pdbx_strand_id
1 'polypeptide(L)'
;MIDFCMRVEADEIRAFMKKWNLTQENDALENFTREQQMELELDNPLCLHFNPRLDLNGHELRASHGCAVTYNPCLPDGMGIAVEAKWAVEHYGLDTSYGWVVCRDAFPWVSKRRPEIRTLSLTMEQQLVSLPGPHFTVKAPGDSFHFVHPANGTEYTLTVQELEQQTLPKNSFGSDRWFYPTHFTAMSYTLSPEASERITVSDCDDSDKPLEIMPDHDSFAPSASSNAACIRIIGGADGPTAVVFGASSQGKLCTACSALHFEPVQHDIAWRITFHEKRYHDFSLTLISECFQTDSCRFPN
;
A
#
# COMPACT_ATOMS: atom_id res chain seq x y z
N MET A 1 -8.21 21.95 -1.59
CA MET A 1 -7.75 20.76 -2.34
C MET A 1 -6.73 21.20 -3.36
N ILE A 2 -5.75 20.38 -3.63
CA ILE A 2 -4.70 20.60 -4.62
C ILE A 2 -4.63 19.35 -5.48
N ASP A 3 -4.50 19.54 -6.78
CA ASP A 3 -4.38 18.45 -7.74
C ASP A 3 -2.93 18.40 -8.26
N PHE A 4 -2.37 17.20 -8.26
CA PHE A 4 -1.03 16.90 -8.75
C PHE A 4 -1.14 16.00 -9.98
N CYS A 5 -0.50 16.39 -11.08
CA CYS A 5 -0.48 15.59 -12.30
C CYS A 5 0.96 15.12 -12.55
N MET A 6 1.19 13.82 -12.45
CA MET A 6 2.48 13.21 -12.79
C MET A 6 2.39 12.59 -14.19
N ARG A 7 3.32 12.99 -15.07
CA ARG A 7 3.45 12.43 -16.41
C ARG A 7 4.31 11.19 -16.41
N VAL A 8 3.89 10.19 -17.16
CA VAL A 8 4.61 8.94 -17.37
C VAL A 8 4.74 8.68 -18.88
N GLU A 9 5.93 8.30 -19.32
CA GLU A 9 6.19 7.99 -20.71
C GLU A 9 5.44 6.72 -21.15
N ALA A 10 4.77 6.78 -22.30
CA ALA A 10 4.00 5.63 -22.80
C ALA A 10 4.88 4.38 -23.06
N ASP A 11 6.17 4.57 -23.37
CA ASP A 11 7.11 3.46 -23.58
C ASP A 11 7.40 2.71 -22.27
N GLU A 12 7.48 3.40 -21.15
CA GLU A 12 7.65 2.79 -19.83
C GLU A 12 6.42 1.96 -19.45
N ILE A 13 5.22 2.50 -19.73
CA ILE A 13 3.96 1.78 -19.49
C ILE A 13 3.88 0.53 -20.38
N ARG A 14 4.25 0.63 -21.67
CA ARG A 14 4.27 -0.54 -22.57
C ARG A 14 5.25 -1.61 -22.10
N ALA A 15 6.44 -1.20 -21.65
CA ALA A 15 7.45 -2.13 -21.13
C ALA A 15 6.93 -2.85 -19.86
N PHE A 16 6.30 -2.13 -18.95
CA PHE A 16 5.66 -2.68 -17.76
C PHE A 16 4.55 -3.66 -18.12
N MET A 17 3.60 -3.26 -18.98
CA MET A 17 2.49 -4.13 -19.40
C MET A 17 3.00 -5.40 -20.08
N LYS A 18 4.06 -5.29 -20.90
CA LYS A 18 4.68 -6.45 -21.56
C LYS A 18 5.37 -7.38 -20.55
N LYS A 19 6.13 -6.82 -19.59
CA LYS A 19 6.82 -7.60 -18.55
C LYS A 19 5.84 -8.46 -17.75
N TRP A 20 4.71 -7.87 -17.38
CA TRP A 20 3.71 -8.51 -16.52
C TRP A 20 2.56 -9.18 -17.30
N ASN A 21 2.67 -9.21 -18.65
CA ASN A 21 1.64 -9.77 -19.53
C ASN A 21 0.22 -9.22 -19.24
N LEU A 22 0.13 -7.90 -19.00
CA LEU A 22 -1.11 -7.21 -18.73
C LEU A 22 -1.80 -6.86 -20.05
N THR A 23 -2.49 -7.81 -20.64
CA THR A 23 -3.36 -7.61 -21.81
C THR A 23 -4.81 -7.53 -21.37
N GLN A 24 -5.69 -6.98 -22.22
CA GLN A 24 -7.09 -6.73 -21.93
C GLN A 24 -7.93 -7.95 -21.57
N GLU A 25 -7.52 -9.12 -21.99
CA GLU A 25 -8.27 -10.36 -21.84
C GLU A 25 -7.91 -11.10 -20.55
N ASN A 26 -6.90 -10.61 -19.82
CA ASN A 26 -6.43 -11.30 -18.63
C ASN A 26 -7.00 -10.66 -17.36
N ASP A 27 -7.87 -11.39 -16.68
CA ASP A 27 -8.10 -11.31 -15.23
C ASP A 27 -6.83 -11.73 -14.46
N ALA A 28 -5.65 -11.45 -15.07
CA ALA A 28 -4.35 -11.95 -14.62
C ALA A 28 -4.01 -11.47 -13.19
N LEU A 29 -4.55 -10.34 -12.77
CA LEU A 29 -4.34 -9.80 -11.42
C LEU A 29 -4.88 -10.72 -10.32
N GLU A 30 -5.91 -11.53 -10.61
CA GLU A 30 -6.46 -12.50 -9.66
C GLU A 30 -5.57 -13.72 -9.45
N ASN A 31 -4.62 -13.95 -10.38
CA ASN A 31 -3.75 -15.12 -10.37
C ASN A 31 -2.34 -14.82 -9.85
N PHE A 32 -2.01 -13.57 -9.53
CA PHE A 32 -0.72 -13.23 -8.97
C PHE A 32 -0.63 -13.59 -7.50
N THR A 33 0.48 -14.23 -7.12
CA THR A 33 0.81 -14.39 -5.70
C THR A 33 0.99 -13.02 -5.05
N ARG A 34 0.86 -12.96 -3.73
CA ARG A 34 1.07 -11.72 -2.96
C ARG A 34 2.44 -11.10 -3.22
N GLU A 35 3.48 -11.91 -3.39
CA GLU A 35 4.82 -11.47 -3.75
C GLU A 35 4.86 -10.83 -5.15
N GLN A 36 4.25 -11.50 -6.13
CA GLN A 36 4.13 -10.94 -7.47
C GLN A 36 3.33 -9.64 -7.50
N GLN A 37 2.30 -9.50 -6.65
CA GLN A 37 1.55 -8.25 -6.51
C GLN A 37 2.44 -7.13 -5.96
N MET A 38 3.27 -7.41 -4.96
CA MET A 38 4.24 -6.43 -4.43
C MET A 38 5.26 -6.00 -5.50
N GLU A 39 5.82 -6.95 -6.24
CA GLU A 39 6.74 -6.65 -7.34
C GLU A 39 6.07 -5.88 -8.47
N LEU A 40 4.83 -6.24 -8.82
CA LEU A 40 4.04 -5.52 -9.83
C LEU A 40 3.78 -4.07 -9.41
N GLU A 41 3.44 -3.84 -8.14
CA GLU A 41 3.25 -2.49 -7.61
C GLU A 41 4.52 -1.66 -7.68
N LEU A 42 5.68 -2.27 -7.36
CA LEU A 42 6.99 -1.62 -7.45
C LEU A 42 7.41 -1.27 -8.88
N ASP A 43 7.04 -2.12 -9.84
CA ASP A 43 7.38 -1.93 -11.25
C ASP A 43 6.41 -1.00 -11.97
N ASN A 44 5.21 -0.77 -11.43
CA ASN A 44 4.16 -0.01 -12.08
C ASN A 44 4.53 1.48 -12.13
N PRO A 45 4.83 2.05 -13.32
CA PRO A 45 5.22 3.44 -13.45
C PRO A 45 4.08 4.43 -13.16
N LEU A 46 2.83 3.94 -13.10
CA LEU A 46 1.65 4.73 -12.74
C LEU A 46 1.35 4.68 -11.22
N CYS A 47 2.21 4.08 -10.40
CA CYS A 47 2.10 4.15 -8.96
C CYS A 47 2.88 5.36 -8.42
N LEU A 48 2.19 6.21 -7.66
CA LEU A 48 2.80 7.34 -6.97
C LEU A 48 3.14 6.95 -5.53
N HIS A 49 4.43 6.81 -5.23
CA HIS A 49 4.92 6.44 -3.91
C HIS A 49 5.36 7.66 -3.07
N PHE A 50 4.57 8.73 -3.11
CA PHE A 50 4.87 9.97 -2.40
C PHE A 50 3.64 10.49 -1.67
N ASN A 51 3.87 11.07 -0.48
CA ASN A 51 2.89 11.82 0.28
C ASN A 51 3.17 13.32 0.14
N PRO A 52 2.21 14.12 -0.33
CA PRO A 52 2.39 15.54 -0.44
C PRO A 52 2.29 16.21 0.93
N ARG A 53 3.21 17.13 1.19
CA ARG A 53 3.22 18.02 2.35
C ARG A 53 3.38 19.45 1.87
N LEU A 54 2.51 20.36 2.32
CA LEU A 54 2.59 21.77 2.00
C LEU A 54 3.21 22.54 3.16
N ASP A 55 4.01 23.55 2.84
CA ASP A 55 4.33 24.65 3.74
C ASP A 55 3.65 25.91 3.20
N LEU A 56 2.77 26.48 4.00
CA LEU A 56 2.06 27.70 3.70
C LEU A 56 2.46 28.79 4.71
N ASN A 57 3.23 29.79 4.27
CA ASN A 57 3.71 30.88 5.11
C ASN A 57 4.47 30.39 6.35
N GLY A 58 5.25 29.31 6.26
CA GLY A 58 5.96 28.70 7.37
C GLY A 58 5.12 27.74 8.23
N HIS A 59 3.86 27.44 7.83
CA HIS A 59 3.02 26.47 8.49
C HIS A 59 2.92 25.20 7.69
N GLU A 60 3.31 24.09 8.30
CA GLU A 60 3.19 22.76 7.71
C GLU A 60 1.74 22.29 7.68
N LEU A 61 1.29 21.84 6.51
CA LEU A 61 -0.02 21.22 6.29
C LEU A 61 0.16 19.83 5.70
N ARG A 62 -0.45 18.83 6.33
CA ARG A 62 -0.49 17.47 5.81
C ARG A 62 -1.84 17.18 5.21
N ALA A 63 -1.86 16.38 4.14
CA ALA A 63 -3.12 15.94 3.55
C ALA A 63 -3.92 15.14 4.58
N SER A 64 -5.22 15.43 4.69
CA SER A 64 -6.15 14.69 5.56
C SER A 64 -6.76 13.49 4.84
N HIS A 65 -6.97 13.61 3.55
CA HIS A 65 -7.45 12.57 2.65
C HIS A 65 -7.13 12.94 1.21
N GLY A 66 -7.03 11.94 0.36
CA GLY A 66 -6.77 12.12 -1.06
C GLY A 66 -7.40 10.99 -1.88
N CYS A 67 -7.43 11.19 -3.17
CA CYS A 67 -7.77 10.16 -4.15
C CYS A 67 -6.85 10.31 -5.36
N ALA A 68 -6.63 9.21 -6.07
CA ALA A 68 -5.86 9.21 -7.29
C ALA A 68 -6.60 8.45 -8.40
N VAL A 69 -6.42 8.92 -9.63
CA VAL A 69 -6.86 8.21 -10.84
C VAL A 69 -5.69 8.12 -11.80
N THR A 70 -5.63 7.04 -12.56
CA THR A 70 -4.56 6.78 -13.52
C THR A 70 -5.13 6.71 -14.93
N TYR A 71 -4.49 7.42 -15.85
CA TYR A 71 -4.76 7.35 -17.28
C TYR A 71 -3.63 6.58 -17.97
N ASN A 72 -3.98 5.47 -18.62
CA ASN A 72 -3.05 4.64 -19.37
C ASN A 72 -3.34 4.73 -20.87
N PRO A 73 -2.49 5.40 -21.67
CA PRO A 73 -2.69 5.55 -23.11
C PRO A 73 -2.45 4.26 -23.91
N CYS A 74 -1.88 3.23 -23.28
CA CYS A 74 -1.56 1.96 -23.93
C CYS A 74 -2.73 0.97 -23.87
N LEU A 75 -3.80 1.29 -23.14
CA LEU A 75 -5.04 0.52 -23.16
C LEU A 75 -5.84 0.93 -24.41
N PRO A 76 -6.43 -0.02 -25.16
CA PRO A 76 -7.27 0.31 -26.30
C PRO A 76 -8.49 1.17 -25.90
N ASP A 77 -8.94 1.95 -26.87
CA ASP A 77 -10.09 2.85 -26.69
C ASP A 77 -11.32 2.11 -26.16
N GLY A 78 -11.79 2.57 -24.99
CA GLY A 78 -13.03 2.10 -24.37
C GLY A 78 -12.88 1.00 -23.33
N MET A 79 -11.70 0.41 -23.14
CA MET A 79 -11.49 -0.68 -22.19
C MET A 79 -10.56 -0.28 -21.03
N GLY A 80 -11.02 -0.48 -19.79
CA GLY A 80 -10.18 -0.36 -18.58
C GLY A 80 -9.78 1.05 -18.14
N ILE A 81 -10.06 2.10 -18.94
CA ILE A 81 -9.81 3.47 -18.50
C ILE A 81 -11.02 3.98 -17.72
N ALA A 82 -10.81 4.28 -16.43
CA ALA A 82 -11.84 4.86 -15.60
C ALA A 82 -12.38 6.18 -16.20
N VAL A 83 -13.68 6.38 -16.13
CA VAL A 83 -14.35 7.60 -16.65
C VAL A 83 -13.75 8.85 -15.99
N GLU A 84 -13.44 8.75 -14.71
CA GLU A 84 -12.83 9.82 -13.91
C GLU A 84 -11.44 10.20 -14.43
N ALA A 85 -10.65 9.21 -14.91
CA ALA A 85 -9.34 9.47 -15.49
C ALA A 85 -9.44 10.22 -16.83
N LYS A 86 -10.37 9.83 -17.70
CA LYS A 86 -10.65 10.55 -18.95
C LYS A 86 -11.07 11.98 -18.68
N TRP A 87 -12.01 12.16 -17.75
CA TRP A 87 -12.48 13.48 -17.35
C TRP A 87 -11.35 14.36 -16.80
N ALA A 88 -10.47 13.81 -15.95
CA ALA A 88 -9.34 14.54 -15.39
C ALA A 88 -8.36 14.99 -16.50
N VAL A 89 -8.03 14.11 -17.44
CA VAL A 89 -7.14 14.42 -18.57
C VAL A 89 -7.73 15.53 -19.45
N GLU A 90 -9.02 15.45 -19.78
CA GLU A 90 -9.74 16.47 -20.55
C GLU A 90 -9.82 17.80 -19.80
N HIS A 91 -10.17 17.77 -18.50
CA HIS A 91 -10.32 18.96 -17.66
C HIS A 91 -9.03 19.77 -17.56
N TYR A 92 -7.90 19.10 -17.42
CA TYR A 92 -6.58 19.77 -17.31
C TYR A 92 -5.90 19.98 -18.66
N GLY A 93 -6.51 19.55 -19.77
CA GLY A 93 -5.91 19.65 -21.11
C GLY A 93 -4.60 18.88 -21.23
N LEU A 94 -4.49 17.72 -20.56
CA LEU A 94 -3.30 16.91 -20.57
C LEU A 94 -3.16 16.16 -21.89
N ASP A 95 -1.91 15.99 -22.35
CA ASP A 95 -1.62 15.27 -23.59
C ASP A 95 -1.88 13.77 -23.43
N THR A 96 -2.85 13.26 -24.19
CA THR A 96 -3.27 11.85 -24.14
C THR A 96 -2.26 10.86 -24.70
N SER A 97 -1.16 11.31 -25.30
CA SER A 97 -0.05 10.43 -25.71
C SER A 97 0.80 9.93 -24.55
N TYR A 98 0.67 10.54 -23.37
CA TYR A 98 1.35 10.16 -22.13
C TYR A 98 0.41 9.47 -21.15
N GLY A 99 0.98 8.69 -20.24
CA GLY A 99 0.29 8.26 -19.05
C GLY A 99 0.25 9.36 -18.00
N TRP A 100 -0.80 9.35 -17.19
CA TRP A 100 -0.97 10.34 -16.13
C TRP A 100 -1.43 9.70 -14.83
N VAL A 101 -0.85 10.15 -13.74
CA VAL A 101 -1.39 9.95 -12.39
C VAL A 101 -1.89 11.29 -11.90
N VAL A 102 -3.20 11.40 -11.68
CA VAL A 102 -3.83 12.62 -11.17
C VAL A 102 -4.27 12.37 -9.74
N CYS A 103 -3.58 13.00 -8.80
CA CYS A 103 -3.86 12.91 -7.37
C CYS A 103 -4.55 14.19 -6.91
N ARG A 104 -5.59 14.05 -6.12
CA ARG A 104 -6.30 15.17 -5.47
C ARG A 104 -6.21 15.02 -3.97
N ASP A 105 -5.56 15.97 -3.32
CA ASP A 105 -5.34 15.95 -1.87
C ASP A 105 -5.99 17.14 -1.18
N ALA A 106 -6.61 16.86 -0.03
CA ALA A 106 -7.25 17.85 0.81
C ALA A 106 -6.33 18.25 1.96
N PHE A 107 -5.99 19.54 2.02
CA PHE A 107 -5.19 20.12 3.10
C PHE A 107 -6.10 20.94 3.99
N PRO A 108 -6.26 20.58 5.28
CA PRO A 108 -7.10 21.33 6.20
C PRO A 108 -6.49 22.71 6.50
N TRP A 109 -7.31 23.75 6.47
CA TRP A 109 -6.88 25.07 6.89
C TRP A 109 -6.74 25.12 8.42
N VAL A 110 -5.67 25.75 8.88
CA VAL A 110 -5.42 25.95 10.32
C VAL A 110 -6.39 26.98 10.93
N SER A 111 -7.00 27.85 10.11
CA SER A 111 -7.92 28.86 10.57
C SER A 111 -9.21 28.90 9.73
N LYS A 112 -10.29 29.48 10.31
CA LYS A 112 -11.58 29.68 9.60
C LYS A 112 -11.49 30.71 8.47
N ARG A 113 -10.46 31.56 8.46
CA ARG A 113 -10.25 32.57 7.42
C ARG A 113 -9.19 32.08 6.45
N ARG A 114 -9.39 32.32 5.16
CA ARG A 114 -8.36 32.04 4.14
C ARG A 114 -7.15 32.93 4.45
N PRO A 115 -5.95 32.37 4.65
CA PRO A 115 -4.74 33.17 4.80
C PRO A 115 -4.39 33.81 3.46
N GLU A 116 -3.75 35.00 3.51
CA GLU A 116 -3.02 35.51 2.38
C GLU A 116 -1.84 34.57 2.09
N ILE A 117 -1.71 34.11 0.86
CA ILE A 117 -0.62 33.21 0.47
C ILE A 117 0.58 34.07 0.08
N ARG A 118 1.61 34.07 0.92
CA ARG A 118 2.87 34.78 0.66
C ARG A 118 3.94 33.82 0.19
N THR A 119 4.06 32.71 0.88
CA THR A 119 4.94 31.61 0.50
C THR A 119 4.15 30.31 0.44
N LEU A 120 4.46 29.52 -0.56
CA LEU A 120 3.88 28.16 -0.72
C LEU A 120 4.96 27.25 -1.27
N SER A 121 5.29 26.21 -0.54
CA SER A 121 6.13 25.13 -1.02
C SER A 121 5.45 23.77 -0.86
N LEU A 122 5.79 22.87 -1.77
CA LEU A 122 5.33 21.49 -1.79
C LEU A 122 6.54 20.59 -1.55
N THR A 123 6.46 19.72 -0.57
CA THR A 123 7.41 18.61 -0.39
C THR A 123 6.69 17.30 -0.69
N MET A 124 7.26 16.52 -1.60
CA MET A 124 6.85 15.15 -1.88
C MET A 124 7.71 14.22 -1.04
N GLU A 125 7.13 13.73 0.06
CA GLU A 125 7.80 12.79 0.97
C GLU A 125 7.61 11.38 0.44
N GLN A 126 8.71 10.67 0.19
CA GLN A 126 8.63 9.31 -0.31
C GLN A 126 8.01 8.39 0.73
N GLN A 127 7.03 7.59 0.31
CA GLN A 127 6.49 6.48 1.08
C GLN A 127 7.50 5.32 1.15
N LEU A 128 7.39 4.52 2.19
CA LEU A 128 8.08 3.24 2.25
C LEU A 128 7.42 2.28 1.27
N VAL A 129 8.22 1.62 0.45
CA VAL A 129 7.75 0.56 -0.46
C VAL A 129 8.10 -0.79 0.14
N SER A 130 7.23 -1.77 -0.07
CA SER A 130 7.41 -3.13 0.43
C SER A 130 8.22 -3.95 -0.57
N LEU A 131 9.36 -4.48 -0.13
CA LEU A 131 10.24 -5.35 -0.90
C LEU A 131 10.11 -6.79 -0.38
N PRO A 132 9.79 -7.77 -1.24
CA PRO A 132 9.76 -9.16 -0.83
C PRO A 132 11.15 -9.63 -0.43
N GLY A 133 11.21 -10.32 0.70
CA GLY A 133 12.42 -10.92 1.26
C GLY A 133 12.35 -12.44 1.24
N PRO A 134 13.26 -13.12 1.94
CA PRO A 134 13.33 -14.58 1.95
C PRO A 134 12.13 -15.21 2.66
N HIS A 135 11.78 -16.40 2.19
CA HIS A 135 10.77 -17.26 2.80
C HIS A 135 11.40 -18.17 3.86
N PHE A 136 10.62 -18.53 4.86
CA PHE A 136 11.03 -19.48 5.89
C PHE A 136 9.80 -20.20 6.48
N THR A 137 10.05 -21.32 7.13
CA THR A 137 9.06 -22.07 7.90
C THR A 137 9.55 -22.25 9.32
N VAL A 138 8.63 -22.26 10.27
CA VAL A 138 8.90 -22.55 11.69
C VAL A 138 7.87 -23.53 12.21
N LYS A 139 8.28 -24.36 13.16
CA LYS A 139 7.44 -25.43 13.70
C LYS A 139 7.15 -25.27 15.19
N ALA A 140 8.05 -24.61 15.92
CA ALA A 140 7.94 -24.50 17.36
C ALA A 140 8.60 -23.23 17.90
N PRO A 141 8.23 -22.80 19.10
CA PRO A 141 8.97 -21.81 19.86
C PRO A 141 10.44 -22.22 20.01
N GLY A 142 11.35 -21.25 19.84
CA GLY A 142 12.80 -21.46 19.84
C GLY A 142 13.41 -21.66 18.46
N ASP A 143 12.62 -21.93 17.43
CA ASP A 143 13.11 -21.96 16.05
C ASP A 143 13.70 -20.60 15.66
N SER A 144 14.74 -20.62 14.85
CA SER A 144 15.39 -19.40 14.38
C SER A 144 15.65 -19.41 12.88
N PHE A 145 15.62 -18.22 12.27
CA PHE A 145 15.88 -18.01 10.86
C PHE A 145 16.87 -16.85 10.67
N HIS A 146 17.91 -17.08 9.85
CA HIS A 146 18.94 -16.09 9.54
C HIS A 146 18.70 -15.49 8.16
N PHE A 147 18.81 -14.18 8.03
CA PHE A 147 18.69 -13.49 6.76
C PHE A 147 19.51 -12.21 6.73
N VAL A 148 19.78 -11.73 5.52
CA VAL A 148 20.57 -10.53 5.26
C VAL A 148 19.68 -9.45 4.65
N HIS A 149 19.76 -8.23 5.16
CA HIS A 149 19.04 -7.09 4.61
C HIS A 149 19.66 -6.68 3.25
N PRO A 150 18.89 -6.65 2.15
CA PRO A 150 19.45 -6.51 0.81
C PRO A 150 20.13 -5.15 0.56
N ALA A 151 19.65 -4.06 1.18
CA ALA A 151 20.18 -2.72 0.92
C ALA A 151 21.43 -2.37 1.73
N ASN A 152 21.59 -2.91 2.94
CA ASN A 152 22.68 -2.50 3.85
C ASN A 152 23.59 -3.65 4.30
N GLY A 153 23.29 -4.90 3.91
CA GLY A 153 24.06 -6.08 4.26
C GLY A 153 24.02 -6.49 5.74
N THR A 154 23.13 -5.90 6.54
CA THR A 154 22.99 -6.26 7.95
C THR A 154 22.43 -7.68 8.07
N GLU A 155 23.10 -8.52 8.86
CA GLU A 155 22.64 -9.87 9.19
C GLU A 155 21.67 -9.82 10.35
N TYR A 156 20.52 -10.47 10.20
CA TYR A 156 19.48 -10.59 11.21
C TYR A 156 19.22 -12.04 11.56
N THR A 157 18.87 -12.26 12.82
CA THR A 157 18.33 -13.53 13.31
C THR A 157 16.92 -13.28 13.84
N LEU A 158 15.93 -13.93 13.24
CA LEU A 158 14.58 -14.03 13.79
C LEU A 158 14.54 -15.23 14.73
N THR A 159 13.98 -15.07 15.94
CA THR A 159 13.75 -16.17 16.88
C THR A 159 12.29 -16.19 17.28
N VAL A 160 11.63 -17.31 17.07
CA VAL A 160 10.22 -17.52 17.44
C VAL A 160 10.10 -17.65 18.95
N GLN A 161 9.23 -16.88 19.55
CA GLN A 161 8.95 -16.91 20.99
C GLN A 161 7.70 -17.75 21.28
N GLU A 162 6.65 -17.54 20.48
CA GLU A 162 5.36 -18.25 20.60
C GLU A 162 4.81 -18.55 19.21
N LEU A 163 4.08 -19.64 19.10
CA LEU A 163 3.36 -20.04 17.88
C LEU A 163 2.04 -20.67 18.30
N GLU A 164 0.93 -19.97 18.07
CA GLU A 164 -0.38 -20.38 18.59
C GLU A 164 -1.46 -20.30 17.50
N GLN A 165 -2.31 -21.32 17.45
CA GLN A 165 -3.53 -21.25 16.66
C GLN A 165 -4.59 -20.46 17.43
N GLN A 166 -5.21 -19.50 16.74
CA GLN A 166 -6.23 -18.62 17.30
C GLN A 166 -7.48 -18.61 16.43
N THR A 167 -8.58 -18.18 17.02
CA THR A 167 -9.86 -18.06 16.33
C THR A 167 -10.51 -16.72 16.66
N LEU A 168 -10.86 -15.97 15.62
CA LEU A 168 -11.61 -14.72 15.77
C LEU A 168 -13.03 -15.02 16.28
N PRO A 169 -13.63 -14.15 17.11
CA PRO A 169 -15.02 -14.26 17.50
C PRO A 169 -15.94 -14.29 16.27
N LYS A 170 -17.00 -15.12 16.29
CA LYS A 170 -17.90 -15.34 15.14
C LYS A 170 -18.50 -14.08 14.52
N ASN A 171 -18.62 -12.97 15.27
CA ASN A 171 -19.22 -11.71 14.81
C ASN A 171 -18.17 -10.61 14.54
N SER A 172 -16.88 -10.94 14.40
CA SER A 172 -15.81 -9.96 14.21
C SER A 172 -16.00 -9.07 12.99
N PHE A 173 -16.68 -9.57 11.95
CA PHE A 173 -16.88 -8.84 10.69
C PHE A 173 -18.29 -8.24 10.52
N GLY A 174 -19.20 -8.44 11.50
CA GLY A 174 -20.50 -7.75 11.59
C GLY A 174 -21.42 -7.90 10.38
N SER A 175 -21.39 -9.04 9.66
CA SER A 175 -22.21 -9.28 8.49
C SER A 175 -23.10 -10.51 8.69
N ASP A 176 -24.40 -10.34 8.44
CA ASP A 176 -25.38 -11.45 8.42
C ASP A 176 -25.46 -12.11 7.04
N ARG A 177 -24.84 -11.50 6.03
CA ARG A 177 -24.87 -11.97 4.64
C ARG A 177 -23.68 -12.83 4.26
N TRP A 178 -22.55 -12.68 4.94
CA TRP A 178 -21.29 -13.31 4.60
C TRP A 178 -20.75 -14.13 5.76
N PHE A 179 -20.30 -15.34 5.47
CA PHE A 179 -19.53 -16.17 6.39
C PHE A 179 -18.04 -15.97 6.12
N TYR A 180 -17.31 -15.50 7.12
CA TYR A 180 -15.89 -15.18 7.02
C TYR A 180 -15.02 -16.27 7.64
N PRO A 181 -13.81 -16.51 7.10
CA PRO A 181 -12.83 -17.37 7.75
C PRO A 181 -12.37 -16.73 9.06
N THR A 182 -12.13 -17.54 10.09
CA THR A 182 -11.85 -17.05 11.45
C THR A 182 -10.63 -17.68 12.11
N HIS A 183 -10.10 -18.76 11.54
CA HIS A 183 -8.93 -19.45 12.10
C HIS A 183 -7.64 -18.90 11.52
N PHE A 184 -6.64 -18.68 12.36
CA PHE A 184 -5.31 -18.23 11.97
C PHE A 184 -4.27 -18.69 12.99
N THR A 185 -3.00 -18.61 12.59
CA THR A 185 -1.86 -18.83 13.48
C THR A 185 -1.19 -17.51 13.79
N ALA A 186 -1.01 -17.21 15.06
CA ALA A 186 -0.22 -16.07 15.52
C ALA A 186 1.19 -16.53 15.88
N MET A 187 2.19 -15.81 15.38
CA MET A 187 3.59 -16.03 15.70
C MET A 187 4.17 -14.79 16.38
N SER A 188 4.64 -14.95 17.62
CA SER A 188 5.43 -13.92 18.30
C SER A 188 6.92 -14.20 18.11
N TYR A 189 7.69 -13.17 17.73
CA TYR A 189 9.11 -13.32 17.42
C TYR A 189 9.93 -12.10 17.85
N THR A 190 11.23 -12.29 17.97
CA THR A 190 12.22 -11.22 18.18
C THR A 190 13.22 -11.19 17.04
N LEU A 191 13.79 -10.01 16.78
CA LEU A 191 14.86 -9.81 15.80
C LEU A 191 16.16 -9.39 16.51
N SER A 192 17.28 -10.00 16.12
CA SER A 192 18.61 -9.61 16.58
C SER A 192 19.53 -9.39 15.37
N PRO A 193 20.16 -8.20 15.23
CA PRO A 193 19.98 -7.01 16.05
C PRO A 193 18.55 -6.50 16.02
N GLU A 194 18.17 -5.68 17.00
CA GLU A 194 16.83 -5.07 17.01
C GLU A 194 16.61 -4.29 15.72
N ALA A 195 15.57 -4.66 14.97
CA ALA A 195 15.23 -3.98 13.75
C ALA A 195 14.35 -2.77 14.04
N SER A 196 14.51 -1.74 13.22
CA SER A 196 13.53 -0.68 13.09
C SER A 196 12.19 -1.28 12.59
N GLU A 197 11.10 -0.50 12.61
CA GLU A 197 9.76 -0.88 12.07
C GLU A 197 9.74 -1.18 10.56
N ARG A 198 10.91 -1.30 9.94
CA ARG A 198 11.10 -1.49 8.50
C ARG A 198 11.23 -2.96 8.07
N ILE A 199 11.10 -3.88 9.01
CA ILE A 199 11.09 -5.32 8.72
C ILE A 199 9.83 -5.90 9.33
N THR A 200 9.02 -6.54 8.50
CA THR A 200 7.80 -7.24 8.93
C THR A 200 7.83 -8.69 8.45
N VAL A 201 7.04 -9.52 9.08
CA VAL A 201 6.81 -10.91 8.70
C VAL A 201 5.35 -11.08 8.34
N SER A 202 5.08 -11.75 7.24
CA SER A 202 3.73 -12.09 6.78
C SER A 202 3.67 -13.51 6.28
N ASP A 203 2.48 -14.10 6.28
CA ASP A 203 2.17 -15.35 5.60
C ASP A 203 2.33 -15.18 4.08
N CYS A 204 2.74 -16.25 3.40
CA CYS A 204 2.80 -16.31 1.94
C CYS A 204 1.46 -16.70 1.32
N ASP A 205 0.56 -17.31 2.07
CA ASP A 205 -0.74 -17.76 1.62
C ASP A 205 -1.78 -16.63 1.66
N ASP A 206 -2.83 -16.78 0.85
CA ASP A 206 -3.99 -15.91 0.85
C ASP A 206 -5.06 -16.41 1.80
N SER A 207 -5.84 -15.49 2.38
CA SER A 207 -7.01 -15.87 3.18
C SER A 207 -8.10 -16.52 2.32
N ASP A 208 -8.84 -17.47 2.91
CA ASP A 208 -10.01 -18.05 2.28
C ASP A 208 -11.02 -16.96 1.93
N LYS A 209 -11.64 -17.06 0.75
CA LYS A 209 -12.64 -16.07 0.31
C LYS A 209 -13.91 -16.20 1.13
N PRO A 210 -14.52 -15.09 1.61
CA PRO A 210 -15.80 -15.14 2.31
C PRO A 210 -16.89 -15.83 1.49
N LEU A 211 -17.77 -16.59 2.16
CA LEU A 211 -18.88 -17.31 1.55
C LEU A 211 -20.19 -16.53 1.75
N GLU A 212 -20.99 -16.37 0.69
CA GLU A 212 -22.31 -15.75 0.79
C GLU A 212 -23.30 -16.68 1.45
N ILE A 213 -24.01 -16.22 2.49
CA ILE A 213 -25.07 -16.96 3.16
C ILE A 213 -26.35 -16.75 2.34
N MET A 214 -26.77 -17.78 1.62
CA MET A 214 -28.04 -17.76 0.88
C MET A 214 -29.23 -17.84 1.87
N PRO A 215 -30.21 -16.93 1.80
CA PRO A 215 -31.30 -16.86 2.79
C PRO A 215 -32.38 -17.94 2.70
N ASP A 216 -32.28 -18.93 1.82
CA ASP A 216 -33.27 -20.04 1.76
C ASP A 216 -32.63 -21.32 1.27
N HIS A 217 -32.30 -22.21 2.19
CA HIS A 217 -32.47 -23.65 2.08
C HIS A 217 -31.88 -24.38 3.31
N ASP A 218 -32.65 -25.28 3.92
CA ASP A 218 -32.26 -26.18 5.01
C ASP A 218 -31.21 -27.24 4.62
N SER A 219 -30.22 -26.85 3.79
CA SER A 219 -29.08 -27.74 3.49
C SER A 219 -27.82 -26.88 3.22
N PHE A 220 -26.89 -26.99 4.15
CA PHE A 220 -25.53 -26.52 3.97
C PHE A 220 -24.84 -27.24 2.80
N ALA A 221 -24.88 -26.68 1.62
CA ALA A 221 -23.96 -27.01 0.55
C ALA A 221 -23.34 -25.67 0.06
N PRO A 222 -22.04 -25.45 0.22
CA PRO A 222 -21.40 -24.25 -0.29
C PRO A 222 -21.42 -24.31 -1.81
N SER A 223 -22.24 -23.46 -2.45
CA SER A 223 -22.10 -23.22 -3.89
C SER A 223 -21.05 -22.15 -4.10
N ALA A 224 -19.93 -22.53 -4.70
CA ALA A 224 -18.93 -21.60 -5.19
C ALA A 224 -19.53 -20.78 -6.35
N SER A 225 -20.12 -19.65 -6.07
CA SER A 225 -20.57 -18.68 -7.07
C SER A 225 -19.41 -17.73 -7.37
N SER A 226 -18.93 -17.76 -8.60
CA SER A 226 -17.76 -17.08 -9.14
C SER A 226 -17.96 -15.57 -9.37
N ASN A 227 -18.88 -14.90 -8.68
CA ASN A 227 -19.15 -13.47 -8.82
C ASN A 227 -19.21 -12.72 -7.48
N ALA A 228 -18.35 -13.08 -6.53
CA ALA A 228 -18.12 -12.20 -5.38
C ALA A 228 -17.32 -11.01 -5.88
N ALA A 229 -18.00 -9.84 -5.98
CA ALA A 229 -17.30 -8.56 -6.12
C ALA A 229 -16.28 -8.49 -4.98
N CYS A 230 -14.99 -8.57 -5.33
CA CYS A 230 -13.92 -8.35 -4.37
C CYS A 230 -14.15 -6.97 -3.78
N ILE A 231 -14.61 -6.89 -2.53
CA ILE A 231 -14.42 -5.68 -1.74
C ILE A 231 -12.91 -5.62 -1.54
N ARG A 232 -12.25 -4.95 -2.47
CA ARG A 232 -10.86 -4.54 -2.32
C ARG A 232 -10.88 -3.54 -1.18
N ILE A 233 -10.54 -3.99 0.03
CA ILE A 233 -10.13 -3.09 1.09
C ILE A 233 -8.85 -2.47 0.54
N ILE A 234 -8.99 -1.26 0.00
CA ILE A 234 -7.86 -0.37 -0.30
C ILE A 234 -7.45 0.24 1.06
N GLY A 235 -6.82 -0.53 1.81
CA GLY A 235 -6.00 -0.20 2.96
C GLY A 235 -4.90 -1.22 2.84
N GLY A 236 -3.66 -0.78 2.87
CA GLY A 236 -2.50 -1.61 2.62
C GLY A 236 -2.68 -3.03 3.10
N ALA A 237 -2.12 -3.96 2.36
CA ALA A 237 -2.20 -5.40 2.56
C ALA A 237 -1.59 -5.86 3.91
N ASP A 238 -1.89 -5.12 4.95
CA ASP A 238 -1.52 -5.44 6.32
C ASP A 238 -2.67 -6.27 6.87
N GLY A 239 -2.44 -7.58 6.94
CA GLY A 239 -3.17 -8.43 7.87
C GLY A 239 -3.21 -7.75 9.23
N PRO A 240 -4.00 -8.22 10.20
CA PRO A 240 -4.28 -7.51 11.42
C PRO A 240 -2.99 -6.93 12.00
N THR A 241 -2.98 -5.61 12.11
CA THR A 241 -1.85 -4.76 12.49
C THR A 241 -1.13 -5.38 13.68
N ALA A 242 0.19 -5.52 13.58
CA ALA A 242 1.03 -6.03 14.66
C ALA A 242 0.66 -5.35 15.98
N VAL A 243 0.02 -6.08 16.87
CA VAL A 243 -0.27 -5.60 18.21
C VAL A 243 1.01 -5.72 19.00
N VAL A 244 1.66 -4.59 19.28
CA VAL A 244 2.88 -4.54 20.09
C VAL A 244 2.50 -4.77 21.55
N PHE A 245 2.75 -5.96 22.05
CA PHE A 245 2.71 -6.24 23.49
C PHE A 245 4.13 -6.07 24.08
N GLY A 246 4.20 -5.24 25.07
CA GLY A 246 5.23 -4.99 26.06
C GLY A 246 6.67 -5.44 25.80
N ALA A 247 7.63 -4.54 26.07
CA ALA A 247 9.07 -4.84 26.02
C ALA A 247 9.45 -5.95 27.01
N SER A 248 9.88 -7.10 26.46
CA SER A 248 10.60 -8.08 27.24
C SER A 248 12.09 -7.68 27.32
N SER A 249 12.80 -8.15 28.33
CA SER A 249 14.23 -7.89 28.55
C SER A 249 15.17 -8.47 27.45
N GLN A 250 14.63 -9.03 26.38
CA GLN A 250 15.35 -9.70 25.30
C GLN A 250 15.11 -9.09 23.90
N GLY A 251 14.69 -7.83 23.79
CA GLY A 251 14.40 -7.18 22.52
C GLY A 251 12.89 -6.88 22.32
N LYS A 252 12.59 -6.11 21.29
CA LYS A 252 11.20 -5.76 20.93
C LYS A 252 10.48 -7.01 20.43
N LEU A 253 9.41 -7.42 21.13
CA LEU A 253 8.55 -8.52 20.70
C LEU A 253 7.67 -8.04 19.54
N CYS A 254 7.71 -8.76 18.43
CA CYS A 254 6.90 -8.53 17.23
C CYS A 254 5.92 -9.69 17.06
N THR A 255 4.80 -9.43 16.38
CA THR A 255 3.79 -10.45 16.10
C THR A 255 3.48 -10.48 14.60
N ALA A 256 3.35 -11.67 14.03
CA ALA A 256 2.83 -11.91 12.70
C ALA A 256 1.62 -12.84 12.79
N CYS A 257 0.64 -12.64 11.90
CA CYS A 257 -0.53 -13.51 11.79
C CYS A 257 -0.53 -14.17 10.42
N SER A 258 -0.96 -15.44 10.36
CA SER A 258 -1.19 -16.11 9.09
C SER A 258 -2.45 -15.57 8.39
N ALA A 259 -2.66 -16.00 7.16
CA ALA A 259 -3.92 -15.89 6.46
C ALA A 259 -5.08 -16.46 7.30
N LEU A 260 -6.31 -15.99 7.02
CA LEU A 260 -7.51 -16.48 7.69
C LEU A 260 -8.09 -17.68 6.93
N HIS A 261 -8.42 -18.75 7.64
CA HIS A 261 -9.00 -19.98 7.09
C HIS A 261 -10.32 -20.34 7.78
N PHE A 262 -11.16 -21.11 7.09
CA PHE A 262 -12.39 -21.63 7.70
C PHE A 262 -12.11 -22.73 8.71
N GLU A 263 -11.01 -23.45 8.53
CA GLU A 263 -10.56 -24.53 9.42
C GLU A 263 -9.19 -24.20 10.03
N PRO A 264 -8.87 -24.75 11.21
CA PRO A 264 -7.55 -24.60 11.78
C PRO A 264 -6.45 -25.09 10.82
N VAL A 265 -5.37 -24.30 10.66
CA VAL A 265 -4.25 -24.65 9.80
C VAL A 265 -3.52 -25.88 10.33
N GLN A 266 -3.43 -26.95 9.51
CA GLN A 266 -2.81 -28.21 9.88
C GLN A 266 -1.46 -28.47 9.20
N HIS A 267 -1.02 -27.57 8.31
CA HIS A 267 0.25 -27.66 7.59
C HIS A 267 1.25 -26.61 8.08
N ASP A 268 2.51 -26.80 7.73
CA ASP A 268 3.56 -25.81 8.03
C ASP A 268 3.27 -24.53 7.23
N ILE A 269 3.24 -23.40 7.92
CA ILE A 269 3.00 -22.08 7.31
C ILE A 269 4.31 -21.58 6.72
N ALA A 270 4.26 -21.13 5.47
CA ALA A 270 5.35 -20.43 4.81
C ALA A 270 5.29 -18.94 5.16
N TRP A 271 6.23 -18.47 5.94
CA TRP A 271 6.39 -17.07 6.30
C TRP A 271 7.36 -16.37 5.36
N ARG A 272 7.20 -15.07 5.17
CA ARG A 272 8.08 -14.23 4.38
C ARG A 272 8.50 -12.99 5.16
N ILE A 273 9.78 -12.66 5.07
CA ILE A 273 10.30 -11.35 5.47
C ILE A 273 9.87 -10.31 4.43
N THR A 274 9.43 -9.15 4.87
CA THR A 274 9.18 -7.99 4.01
C THR A 274 9.99 -6.82 4.53
N PHE A 275 10.76 -6.20 3.64
CA PHE A 275 11.52 -5.00 3.93
C PHE A 275 10.74 -3.77 3.47
N HIS A 276 10.72 -2.71 4.28
CA HIS A 276 10.08 -1.44 3.93
C HIS A 276 11.14 -0.37 3.77
N GLU A 277 11.33 0.12 2.56
CA GLU A 277 12.42 1.04 2.22
C GLU A 277 11.96 2.24 1.41
N LYS A 278 12.70 3.35 1.55
CA LYS A 278 12.59 4.47 0.61
C LYS A 278 13.46 4.19 -0.61
N ARG A 279 12.88 4.20 -1.80
CA ARG A 279 13.60 4.00 -3.07
C ARG A 279 14.11 5.28 -3.71
N TYR A 280 13.47 6.40 -3.40
CA TYR A 280 13.76 7.71 -3.96
C TYR A 280 14.11 8.69 -2.83
N HIS A 281 14.40 9.91 -3.17
CA HIS A 281 14.61 10.99 -2.21
C HIS A 281 13.38 11.87 -2.13
N ASP A 282 13.12 12.40 -0.95
CA ASP A 282 12.14 13.46 -0.79
C ASP A 282 12.61 14.69 -1.61
N PHE A 283 11.68 15.37 -2.26
CA PHE A 283 12.00 16.59 -2.99
C PHE A 283 11.01 17.70 -2.69
N SER A 284 11.46 18.95 -2.81
CA SER A 284 10.64 20.13 -2.52
C SER A 284 10.63 21.10 -3.70
N LEU A 285 9.45 21.68 -3.94
CA LEU A 285 9.21 22.67 -4.97
C LEU A 285 8.67 23.93 -4.29
N THR A 286 9.28 25.10 -4.58
CA THR A 286 8.71 26.39 -4.20
C THR A 286 7.72 26.81 -5.28
N LEU A 287 6.43 26.89 -4.91
CA LEU A 287 5.35 27.27 -5.82
C LEU A 287 5.11 28.78 -5.79
N ILE A 288 5.23 29.41 -4.63
CA ILE A 288 5.09 30.86 -4.43
C ILE A 288 6.19 31.29 -3.47
N SER A 289 6.94 32.33 -3.82
CA SER A 289 7.90 33.00 -2.95
C SER A 289 7.57 34.50 -2.85
N GLU A 290 7.70 35.09 -1.64
CA GLU A 290 7.64 36.53 -1.52
C GLU A 290 8.73 37.16 -2.39
N CYS A 291 8.34 37.87 -3.44
CA CYS A 291 9.22 38.85 -4.06
C CYS A 291 9.38 40.01 -3.08
N PHE A 292 10.49 40.10 -2.38
CA PHE A 292 10.90 41.37 -1.79
C PHE A 292 11.09 42.36 -2.97
N GLN A 293 10.08 43.16 -3.22
CA GLN A 293 10.30 44.39 -4.02
C GLN A 293 11.30 45.23 -3.22
N THR A 294 12.58 45.07 -3.53
CA THR A 294 13.54 46.10 -3.20
C THR A 294 13.11 47.33 -4.03
N ASP A 295 12.50 48.30 -3.36
CA ASP A 295 12.28 49.65 -3.86
C ASP A 295 13.61 50.26 -4.33
N SER A 296 13.99 50.06 -5.58
CA SER A 296 15.05 50.81 -6.24
C SER A 296 15.02 50.66 -7.77
N CYS A 297 13.87 50.84 -8.38
CA CYS A 297 13.81 51.24 -9.78
C CYS A 297 13.12 52.61 -9.87
N ARG A 298 13.82 53.67 -9.44
CA ARG A 298 13.55 55.02 -9.93
C ARG A 298 14.04 55.06 -11.39
N PHE A 299 13.11 55.04 -12.30
CA PHE A 299 13.38 55.41 -13.68
C PHE A 299 13.74 56.93 -13.69
N PRO A 300 14.85 57.34 -14.25
CA PRO A 300 15.11 58.75 -14.48
C PRO A 300 14.21 59.24 -15.60
N ASN A 301 13.65 60.45 -15.40
CA ASN A 301 12.87 61.23 -16.37
C ASN A 301 13.59 61.42 -17.72
#